data_40f9a19522d0dcf56c969f86b05d76c8
#
_entry.id   40f9a19522d0dcf56c969f86b05d76c8
#
_cell.length_a   1.000
_cell.length_b   1.000
_cell.length_c   1.000
_cell.angle_alpha   90.00
_cell.angle_beta   90.00
_cell.angle_gamma   90.00
#
_symmetry.space_group_name_H-M   'P 1'
#
loop_
_entity.id
_entity.type
_entity.pdbx_description
1 polymer ?
#
loop_
_entity_poly.entity_id
_entity_poly.type
_entity_poly.pdbx_seq_one_letter_code
_entity_poly.pdbx_strand_id
1 'polypeptide(L)'
;MATLDDARPGAAPWLLSGPALLLFIGLLLVPLLLTLMLSFRVFSDTAGVTAAYTLGNYWEVVSDPYYGTIFLRTAGLAFAVTLLSIVLGVPETIVLARMKKPWQSLCLLIVLGPLLISVVVRTLGWQILLGNNGVLNNVLQALHITDEPVRLVFTMTGVIIALTHVLVPFMVMSVWATMQKLDPQVEWAGRSLGGSPFAVFRRVVLPQIMPGVLSGSIIVFALSASAFATPALIGGRRLKVVATAAYDEFLGTLNWPLGASIAVLLLIANVAIVMGCSRLAERRFRHIFD
;
A
#
# COMPACT_ATOMS: atom_id res chain seq x y z
N MET A 1 -37.55 35.63 7.98
CA MET A 1 -36.33 35.01 8.52
C MET A 1 -36.79 33.68 9.06
N ALA A 2 -36.84 32.62 8.19
CA ALA A 2 -37.35 31.32 8.54
C ALA A 2 -36.20 30.53 9.18
N THR A 3 -36.42 30.12 10.42
CA THR A 3 -35.57 29.20 11.18
C THR A 3 -35.45 27.87 10.39
N LEU A 4 -34.27 27.53 9.93
CA LEU A 4 -33.98 26.20 9.43
C LEU A 4 -34.15 25.24 10.61
N ASP A 5 -35.28 24.57 10.56
CA ASP A 5 -35.75 23.54 11.48
C ASP A 5 -34.67 22.47 11.65
N ASP A 6 -34.34 22.16 12.89
CA ASP A 6 -33.49 21.03 13.29
C ASP A 6 -34.16 19.70 12.83
N ALA A 7 -34.05 19.41 11.54
CA ALA A 7 -34.47 18.14 10.98
C ALA A 7 -33.57 17.04 11.57
N ARG A 8 -34.02 16.41 12.65
CA ARG A 8 -33.47 15.11 13.09
C ARG A 8 -33.33 14.23 11.85
N PRO A 9 -32.18 13.61 11.61
CA PRO A 9 -32.02 12.76 10.44
C PRO A 9 -33.12 11.69 10.47
N GLY A 10 -34.10 11.85 9.61
CA GLY A 10 -35.22 10.91 9.52
C GLY A 10 -34.70 9.50 9.19
N ALA A 11 -35.50 8.46 9.44
CA ALA A 11 -35.15 7.07 9.15
C ALA A 11 -34.83 6.81 7.66
N ALA A 12 -35.17 7.73 6.76
CA ALA A 12 -34.99 7.61 5.32
C ALA A 12 -33.51 7.34 4.88
N PRO A 13 -32.47 8.04 5.39
CA PRO A 13 -31.09 7.72 5.03
C PRO A 13 -30.69 6.30 5.43
N TRP A 14 -31.14 5.84 6.59
CA TRP A 14 -30.84 4.50 7.09
C TRP A 14 -31.59 3.39 6.33
N LEU A 15 -32.83 3.65 5.90
CA LEU A 15 -33.60 2.73 5.08
C LEU A 15 -33.03 2.59 3.67
N LEU A 16 -32.52 3.69 3.08
CA LEU A 16 -31.92 3.69 1.75
C LEU A 16 -30.51 3.07 1.74
N SER A 17 -29.69 3.37 2.75
CA SER A 17 -28.32 2.83 2.85
C SER A 17 -28.23 1.49 3.58
N GLY A 18 -29.22 1.14 4.40
CA GLY A 18 -29.24 -0.06 5.23
C GLY A 18 -29.00 -1.37 4.48
N PRO A 19 -29.74 -1.68 3.40
CA PRO A 19 -29.51 -2.90 2.64
C PRO A 19 -28.10 -3.01 2.06
N ALA A 20 -27.55 -1.90 1.52
CA ALA A 20 -26.20 -1.86 0.99
C ALA A 20 -25.16 -2.04 2.11
N LEU A 21 -25.33 -1.39 3.25
CA LEU A 21 -24.46 -1.52 4.42
C LEU A 21 -24.47 -2.94 4.99
N LEU A 22 -25.65 -3.55 5.14
CA LEU A 22 -25.77 -4.94 5.62
C LEU A 22 -25.07 -5.92 4.68
N LEU A 23 -25.24 -5.75 3.36
CA LEU A 23 -24.58 -6.59 2.37
C LEU A 23 -23.06 -6.40 2.43
N PHE A 24 -22.58 -5.17 2.49
CA PHE A 24 -21.15 -4.86 2.57
C PHE A 24 -20.51 -5.41 3.86
N ILE A 25 -21.16 -5.17 5.01
CA ILE A 25 -20.70 -5.67 6.31
C ILE A 25 -20.71 -7.19 6.33
N GLY A 26 -21.78 -7.83 5.82
CA GLY A 26 -21.87 -9.28 5.74
C GLY A 26 -20.78 -9.89 4.87
N LEU A 27 -20.56 -9.39 3.67
CA LEU A 27 -19.53 -9.90 2.75
C LEU A 27 -18.10 -9.67 3.26
N LEU A 28 -17.87 -8.67 4.10
CA LEU A 28 -16.56 -8.39 4.67
C LEU A 28 -16.34 -9.13 6.00
N LEU A 29 -17.28 -9.01 6.94
CA LEU A 29 -17.10 -9.55 8.29
C LEU A 29 -17.24 -11.07 8.35
N VAL A 30 -18.16 -11.67 7.58
CA VAL A 30 -18.39 -13.12 7.65
C VAL A 30 -17.14 -13.90 7.24
N PRO A 31 -16.48 -13.67 6.07
CA PRO A 31 -15.27 -14.37 5.72
C PRO A 31 -14.11 -14.09 6.72
N LEU A 32 -14.01 -12.85 7.22
CA LEU A 32 -12.97 -12.48 8.18
C LEU A 32 -13.16 -13.21 9.52
N LEU A 33 -14.40 -13.31 10.03
CA LEU A 33 -14.71 -14.05 11.25
C LEU A 33 -14.50 -15.55 11.05
N LEU A 34 -14.88 -16.10 9.89
CA LEU A 34 -14.62 -17.51 9.57
C LEU A 34 -13.13 -17.81 9.53
N THR A 35 -12.31 -16.93 8.92
CA THR A 35 -10.85 -17.05 8.93
C THR A 35 -10.29 -16.95 10.34
N LEU A 36 -10.81 -16.02 11.16
CA LEU A 36 -10.43 -15.89 12.57
C LEU A 36 -10.80 -17.15 13.36
N MET A 37 -12.00 -17.71 13.17
CA MET A 37 -12.40 -18.98 13.83
C MET A 37 -11.54 -20.15 13.36
N LEU A 38 -11.19 -20.20 12.08
CA LEU A 38 -10.34 -21.22 11.49
C LEU A 38 -8.92 -21.19 12.09
N SER A 39 -8.39 -20.01 12.36
CA SER A 39 -7.03 -19.84 12.91
C SER A 39 -6.82 -20.49 14.29
N PHE A 40 -7.90 -20.73 15.04
CA PHE A 40 -7.87 -21.41 16.32
C PHE A 40 -8.08 -22.93 16.23
N ARG A 41 -8.30 -23.48 15.02
CA ARG A 41 -8.51 -24.92 14.86
C ARG A 41 -7.19 -25.67 14.89
N VAL A 42 -7.22 -26.93 15.30
CA VAL A 42 -6.09 -27.83 15.25
C VAL A 42 -6.05 -28.52 13.88
N PHE A 43 -4.88 -28.56 13.28
CA PHE A 43 -4.61 -29.33 12.06
C PHE A 43 -3.90 -30.64 12.42
N SER A 44 -4.27 -31.71 11.71
CA SER A 44 -3.61 -33.02 11.80
C SER A 44 -3.39 -33.55 10.39
N ASP A 45 -2.19 -34.07 10.10
CA ASP A 45 -1.84 -34.60 8.79
C ASP A 45 -2.75 -35.76 8.36
N THR A 46 -3.34 -36.49 9.33
CA THR A 46 -4.21 -37.65 9.04
C THR A 46 -5.70 -37.29 8.99
N ALA A 47 -6.15 -36.33 9.80
CA ALA A 47 -7.56 -35.96 9.93
C ALA A 47 -7.91 -34.60 9.33
N GLY A 48 -6.90 -33.83 8.85
CA GLY A 48 -7.12 -32.47 8.37
C GLY A 48 -7.47 -31.50 9.50
N VAL A 49 -8.38 -30.56 9.24
CA VAL A 49 -8.86 -29.60 10.23
C VAL A 49 -9.79 -30.28 11.22
N THR A 50 -9.44 -30.29 12.49
CA THR A 50 -10.21 -30.91 13.56
C THR A 50 -11.16 -29.93 14.25
N ALA A 51 -12.11 -30.44 15.07
CA ALA A 51 -13.03 -29.63 15.84
C ALA A 51 -12.38 -28.98 17.09
N ALA A 52 -11.18 -29.43 17.49
CA ALA A 52 -10.47 -28.91 18.66
C ALA A 52 -9.94 -27.48 18.42
N TYR A 53 -9.85 -26.70 19.50
CA TYR A 53 -9.32 -25.34 19.48
C TYR A 53 -7.95 -25.28 20.14
N THR A 54 -7.07 -24.45 19.60
CA THR A 54 -5.72 -24.23 20.10
C THR A 54 -5.23 -22.81 19.83
N LEU A 55 -4.30 -22.34 20.64
CA LEU A 55 -3.46 -21.17 20.36
C LEU A 55 -2.10 -21.58 19.78
N GLY A 56 -1.87 -22.87 19.58
CA GLY A 56 -0.61 -23.42 19.10
C GLY A 56 -0.14 -22.85 17.77
N ASN A 57 -1.07 -22.61 16.82
CA ASN A 57 -0.74 -22.01 15.54
C ASN A 57 -0.13 -20.60 15.67
N TYR A 58 -0.66 -19.78 16.58
CA TYR A 58 -0.10 -18.46 16.87
C TYR A 58 1.25 -18.53 17.54
N TRP A 59 1.40 -19.48 18.48
CA TRP A 59 2.68 -19.72 19.14
C TRP A 59 3.74 -20.17 18.15
N GLU A 60 3.41 -21.07 17.24
CA GLU A 60 4.30 -21.53 16.15
C GLU A 60 4.77 -20.35 15.30
N VAL A 61 3.84 -19.52 14.82
CA VAL A 61 4.21 -18.36 13.98
C VAL A 61 5.09 -17.35 14.71
N VAL A 62 4.86 -17.13 16.02
CA VAL A 62 5.61 -16.14 16.79
C VAL A 62 6.97 -16.69 17.27
N SER A 63 7.05 -17.99 17.58
CA SER A 63 8.27 -18.60 18.12
C SER A 63 9.25 -19.08 17.06
N ASP A 64 8.79 -19.39 15.83
CA ASP A 64 9.67 -19.85 14.75
C ASP A 64 10.38 -18.67 14.08
N PRO A 65 11.73 -18.62 14.10
CA PRO A 65 12.53 -17.60 13.43
C PRO A 65 12.25 -17.48 11.91
N TYR A 66 11.76 -18.53 11.29
CA TYR A 66 11.38 -18.51 9.88
C TYR A 66 10.28 -17.50 9.60
N TYR A 67 9.17 -17.53 10.36
CA TYR A 67 8.09 -16.56 10.22
C TYR A 67 8.52 -15.16 10.63
N GLY A 68 9.31 -15.04 11.71
CA GLY A 68 9.89 -13.76 12.12
C GLY A 68 10.68 -13.09 10.99
N THR A 69 11.49 -13.85 10.25
CA THR A 69 12.24 -13.36 9.08
C THR A 69 11.30 -12.91 7.96
N ILE A 70 10.21 -13.63 7.71
CA ILE A 70 9.22 -13.29 6.68
C ILE A 70 8.46 -12.00 7.06
N PHE A 71 8.05 -11.85 8.32
CA PHE A 71 7.41 -10.61 8.81
C PHE A 71 8.36 -9.42 8.68
N LEU A 72 9.60 -9.54 9.09
CA LEU A 72 10.61 -8.47 8.97
C LEU A 72 10.87 -8.11 7.51
N ARG A 73 10.97 -9.10 6.64
CA ARG A 73 11.13 -8.91 5.18
C ARG A 73 9.93 -8.16 4.60
N THR A 74 8.71 -8.54 4.98
CA THR A 74 7.49 -7.87 4.52
C THR A 74 7.43 -6.41 5.00
N ALA A 75 7.76 -6.15 6.25
CA ALA A 75 7.84 -4.79 6.79
C ALA A 75 8.92 -3.96 6.07
N GLY A 76 10.10 -4.54 5.85
CA GLY A 76 11.19 -3.89 5.11
C GLY A 76 10.81 -3.59 3.65
N LEU A 77 10.14 -4.53 2.97
CA LEU A 77 9.58 -4.33 1.64
C LEU A 77 8.58 -3.16 1.62
N ALA A 78 7.60 -3.18 2.53
CA ALA A 78 6.57 -2.15 2.61
C ALA A 78 7.18 -0.77 2.90
N PHE A 79 8.15 -0.71 3.80
CA PHE A 79 8.87 0.53 4.12
C PHE A 79 9.65 1.06 2.91
N ALA A 80 10.41 0.20 2.22
CA ALA A 80 11.19 0.58 1.05
C ALA A 80 10.31 1.10 -0.10
N VAL A 81 9.21 0.39 -0.40
CA VAL A 81 8.22 0.81 -1.41
C VAL A 81 7.57 2.14 -1.04
N THR A 82 7.21 2.33 0.23
CA THR A 82 6.63 3.59 0.71
C THR A 82 7.62 4.75 0.56
N LEU A 83 8.88 4.56 0.96
CA LEU A 83 9.92 5.57 0.83
C LEU A 83 10.16 5.96 -0.63
N LEU A 84 10.28 4.98 -1.53
CA LEU A 84 10.42 5.24 -2.96
C LEU A 84 9.18 5.92 -3.54
N SER A 85 7.99 5.55 -3.09
CA SER A 85 6.74 6.20 -3.52
C SER A 85 6.67 7.66 -3.06
N ILE A 86 7.22 8.02 -1.91
CA ILE A 86 7.36 9.41 -1.48
C ILE A 86 8.35 10.14 -2.39
N VAL A 87 9.54 9.56 -2.60
CA VAL A 87 10.61 10.17 -3.40
C VAL A 87 10.19 10.41 -4.86
N LEU A 88 9.39 9.54 -5.43
CA LEU A 88 8.91 9.65 -6.81
C LEU A 88 7.58 10.42 -6.90
N GLY A 89 6.59 10.04 -6.09
CA GLY A 89 5.22 10.55 -6.20
C GLY A 89 5.06 11.99 -5.73
N VAL A 90 5.82 12.43 -4.71
CA VAL A 90 5.71 13.84 -4.25
C VAL A 90 6.23 14.81 -5.30
N PRO A 91 7.46 14.68 -5.86
CA PRO A 91 7.92 15.55 -6.94
C PRO A 91 7.02 15.48 -8.18
N GLU A 92 6.59 14.28 -8.57
CA GLU A 92 5.66 14.07 -9.68
C GLU A 92 4.37 14.87 -9.48
N THR A 93 3.76 14.81 -8.30
CA THR A 93 2.57 15.58 -7.98
C THR A 93 2.79 17.09 -8.06
N ILE A 94 3.94 17.59 -7.59
CA ILE A 94 4.29 19.01 -7.65
C ILE A 94 4.40 19.49 -9.09
N VAL A 95 5.03 18.68 -9.96
CA VAL A 95 5.13 18.99 -11.39
C VAL A 95 3.75 19.00 -12.03
N LEU A 96 2.94 17.96 -11.77
CA LEU A 96 1.55 17.88 -12.28
C LEU A 96 0.70 19.07 -11.86
N ALA A 97 0.80 19.52 -10.60
CA ALA A 97 0.03 20.64 -10.08
C ALA A 97 0.36 21.98 -10.79
N ARG A 98 1.57 22.10 -11.34
CA ARG A 98 2.02 23.31 -12.06
C ARG A 98 1.79 23.26 -13.57
N MET A 99 1.35 22.10 -14.08
CA MET A 99 1.06 21.94 -15.52
C MET A 99 -0.22 22.67 -15.91
N LYS A 100 -0.25 23.19 -17.15
CA LYS A 100 -1.46 23.75 -17.75
C LYS A 100 -2.33 22.65 -18.35
N LYS A 101 -3.66 22.84 -18.30
CA LYS A 101 -4.58 22.01 -19.10
C LYS A 101 -4.31 22.23 -20.60
N PRO A 102 -4.33 21.20 -21.46
CA PRO A 102 -4.78 19.82 -21.24
C PRO A 102 -3.68 18.85 -20.75
N TRP A 103 -2.40 19.26 -20.72
CA TRP A 103 -1.27 18.41 -20.37
C TRP A 103 -1.37 17.80 -18.98
N GLN A 104 -1.88 18.57 -18.02
CA GLN A 104 -2.15 18.09 -16.66
C GLN A 104 -3.08 16.87 -16.66
N SER A 105 -4.19 16.94 -17.41
CA SER A 105 -5.16 15.85 -17.48
C SER A 105 -4.59 14.62 -18.17
N LEU A 106 -3.79 14.81 -19.22
CA LEU A 106 -3.12 13.71 -19.93
C LEU A 106 -2.10 13.01 -19.01
N CYS A 107 -1.26 13.78 -18.32
CA CYS A 107 -0.27 13.20 -17.39
C CYS A 107 -0.94 12.48 -16.22
N LEU A 108 -2.03 13.04 -15.66
CA LEU A 108 -2.82 12.33 -14.63
C LEU A 108 -3.37 11.01 -15.16
N LEU A 109 -3.86 10.97 -16.39
CA LEU A 109 -4.35 9.73 -17.00
C LEU A 109 -3.21 8.70 -17.14
N ILE A 110 -2.01 9.13 -17.52
CA ILE A 110 -0.84 8.25 -17.64
C ILE A 110 -0.44 7.71 -16.27
N VAL A 111 -0.39 8.56 -15.23
CA VAL A 111 -0.04 8.16 -13.85
C VAL A 111 -1.06 7.17 -13.30
N LEU A 112 -2.35 7.39 -13.57
CA LEU A 112 -3.42 6.52 -13.10
C LEU A 112 -3.61 5.28 -13.99
N GLY A 113 -3.09 5.28 -15.21
CA GLY A 113 -3.18 4.18 -16.16
C GLY A 113 -2.82 2.81 -15.59
N PRO A 114 -1.73 2.67 -14.83
CA PRO A 114 -1.39 1.41 -14.18
C PRO A 114 -2.49 0.84 -13.28
N LEU A 115 -3.35 1.66 -12.67
CA LEU A 115 -4.43 1.18 -11.81
C LEU A 115 -5.56 0.50 -12.60
N LEU A 116 -5.69 0.80 -13.89
CA LEU A 116 -6.70 0.24 -14.78
C LEU A 116 -6.27 -1.11 -15.38
N ILE A 117 -5.00 -1.47 -15.26
CA ILE A 117 -4.44 -2.71 -15.81
C ILE A 117 -4.46 -3.79 -14.74
N SER A 118 -4.82 -5.02 -15.12
CA SER A 118 -4.75 -6.18 -14.21
C SER A 118 -3.38 -6.29 -13.54
N VAL A 119 -3.39 -6.51 -12.22
CA VAL A 119 -2.16 -6.66 -11.42
C VAL A 119 -1.28 -7.79 -11.98
N VAL A 120 -1.89 -8.91 -12.38
CA VAL A 120 -1.16 -10.08 -12.92
C VAL A 120 -0.48 -9.73 -14.24
N VAL A 121 -1.21 -9.14 -15.20
CA VAL A 121 -0.66 -8.77 -16.51
C VAL A 121 0.50 -7.78 -16.35
N ARG A 122 0.32 -6.77 -15.53
CA ARG A 122 1.37 -5.78 -15.23
C ARG A 122 2.59 -6.41 -14.58
N THR A 123 2.39 -7.34 -13.64
CA THR A 123 3.49 -8.04 -12.97
C THR A 123 4.26 -8.94 -13.93
N LEU A 124 3.58 -9.63 -14.85
CA LEU A 124 4.20 -10.39 -15.93
C LEU A 124 5.00 -9.47 -16.87
N GLY A 125 4.46 -8.30 -17.20
CA GLY A 125 5.19 -7.27 -17.95
C GLY A 125 6.50 -6.86 -17.26
N TRP A 126 6.46 -6.62 -15.95
CA TRP A 126 7.66 -6.34 -15.16
C TRP A 126 8.63 -7.52 -15.13
N GLN A 127 8.15 -8.76 -15.04
CA GLN A 127 9.00 -9.95 -15.08
C GLN A 127 9.76 -10.06 -16.40
N ILE A 128 9.13 -9.74 -17.52
CA ILE A 128 9.77 -9.67 -18.84
C ILE A 128 10.79 -8.53 -18.91
N LEU A 129 10.43 -7.33 -18.45
CA LEU A 129 11.31 -6.16 -18.47
C LEU A 129 12.56 -6.33 -17.61
N LEU A 130 12.43 -6.95 -16.43
CA LEU A 130 13.50 -7.18 -15.46
C LEU A 130 14.27 -8.49 -15.71
N GLY A 131 13.83 -9.31 -16.67
CA GLY A 131 14.51 -10.57 -17.01
C GLY A 131 15.95 -10.37 -17.46
N ASN A 132 16.75 -11.43 -17.42
CA ASN A 132 18.17 -11.35 -17.83
C ASN A 132 18.33 -10.85 -19.27
N ASN A 133 17.43 -11.25 -20.18
CA ASN A 133 17.38 -10.78 -21.56
C ASN A 133 16.30 -9.71 -21.76
N GLY A 134 15.86 -9.05 -20.67
CA GLY A 134 14.83 -8.04 -20.69
C GLY A 134 15.36 -6.69 -21.19
N VAL A 135 14.41 -5.80 -21.52
CA VAL A 135 14.71 -4.47 -22.08
C VAL A 135 15.65 -3.69 -21.14
N LEU A 136 15.47 -3.77 -19.82
CA LEU A 136 16.32 -3.05 -18.88
C LEU A 136 17.79 -3.51 -18.96
N ASN A 137 18.04 -4.80 -18.96
CA ASN A 137 19.39 -5.33 -19.08
C ASN A 137 20.03 -5.01 -20.44
N ASN A 138 19.27 -5.12 -21.51
CA ASN A 138 19.75 -4.77 -22.84
C ASN A 138 20.16 -3.28 -22.94
N VAL A 139 19.39 -2.39 -22.32
CA VAL A 139 19.72 -0.95 -22.27
C VAL A 139 20.97 -0.70 -21.41
N LEU A 140 21.08 -1.33 -20.24
CA LEU A 140 22.24 -1.19 -19.37
C LEU A 140 23.54 -1.65 -20.05
N GLN A 141 23.49 -2.75 -20.76
CA GLN A 141 24.64 -3.28 -21.54
C GLN A 141 24.95 -2.40 -22.77
N ALA A 142 23.94 -1.94 -23.49
CA ALA A 142 24.13 -1.04 -24.62
C ALA A 142 24.76 0.29 -24.22
N LEU A 143 24.47 0.78 -23.00
CA LEU A 143 25.06 1.98 -22.44
C LEU A 143 26.41 1.71 -21.74
N HIS A 144 26.94 0.47 -21.79
CA HIS A 144 28.18 0.05 -21.13
C HIS A 144 28.21 0.35 -19.62
N ILE A 145 27.03 0.35 -18.96
CA ILE A 145 26.91 0.52 -17.51
C ILE A 145 27.23 -0.79 -16.80
N THR A 146 26.87 -1.93 -17.43
CA THR A 146 27.14 -3.28 -16.91
C THR A 146 27.64 -4.17 -18.04
N ASP A 147 28.63 -5.02 -17.76
CA ASP A 147 29.15 -6.00 -18.72
C ASP A 147 28.29 -7.28 -18.73
N GLU A 148 27.68 -7.62 -17.58
CA GLU A 148 26.80 -8.78 -17.42
C GLU A 148 25.37 -8.37 -17.05
N PRO A 149 24.37 -9.23 -17.38
CA PRO A 149 23.00 -8.96 -16.99
C PRO A 149 22.82 -8.91 -15.46
N VAL A 150 22.22 -7.84 -14.96
CA VAL A 150 21.87 -7.69 -13.54
C VAL A 150 20.67 -8.57 -13.24
N ARG A 151 20.80 -9.47 -12.27
CA ARG A 151 19.70 -10.33 -11.83
C ARG A 151 18.73 -9.52 -10.95
N LEU A 152 17.59 -9.11 -11.52
CA LEU A 152 16.54 -8.36 -10.83
C LEU A 152 15.31 -9.22 -10.53
N VAL A 153 15.00 -10.17 -11.40
CA VAL A 153 13.95 -11.17 -11.13
C VAL A 153 14.41 -12.12 -10.02
N PHE A 154 13.50 -12.53 -9.17
CA PHE A 154 13.71 -13.33 -7.94
C PHE A 154 14.55 -12.63 -6.87
N THR A 155 14.57 -11.28 -6.89
CA THR A 155 15.23 -10.47 -5.88
C THR A 155 14.27 -9.48 -5.22
N MET A 156 14.62 -9.03 -4.01
CA MET A 156 13.89 -8.00 -3.29
C MET A 156 13.82 -6.70 -4.08
N THR A 157 14.91 -6.33 -4.75
CA THR A 157 15.00 -5.11 -5.57
C THR A 157 13.99 -5.13 -6.73
N GLY A 158 13.88 -6.24 -7.44
CA GLY A 158 12.89 -6.36 -8.52
C GLY A 158 11.45 -6.25 -8.03
N VAL A 159 11.14 -6.85 -6.87
CA VAL A 159 9.82 -6.73 -6.25
C VAL A 159 9.55 -5.28 -5.82
N ILE A 160 10.54 -4.60 -5.21
CA ILE A 160 10.41 -3.19 -4.80
C ILE A 160 10.14 -2.30 -6.01
N ILE A 161 10.90 -2.43 -7.11
CA ILE A 161 10.71 -1.64 -8.33
C ILE A 161 9.29 -1.81 -8.88
N ALA A 162 8.87 -3.06 -9.06
CA ALA A 162 7.56 -3.35 -9.62
C ALA A 162 6.40 -2.87 -8.71
N LEU A 163 6.49 -3.09 -7.39
CA LEU A 163 5.48 -2.60 -6.44
C LEU A 163 5.45 -1.08 -6.36
N THR A 164 6.60 -0.41 -6.39
CA THR A 164 6.65 1.04 -6.38
C THR A 164 5.91 1.62 -7.57
N HIS A 165 6.15 1.13 -8.79
CA HIS A 165 5.41 1.56 -9.98
C HIS A 165 3.90 1.37 -9.84
N VAL A 166 3.47 0.28 -9.20
CA VAL A 166 2.04 -0.01 -8.95
C VAL A 166 1.43 0.97 -7.95
N LEU A 167 2.21 1.38 -6.94
CA LEU A 167 1.68 2.08 -5.77
C LEU A 167 1.96 3.60 -5.77
N VAL A 168 2.89 4.09 -6.58
CA VAL A 168 3.13 5.55 -6.78
C VAL A 168 1.85 6.32 -7.09
N PRO A 169 0.91 5.85 -7.94
CA PRO A 169 -0.33 6.55 -8.19
C PRO A 169 -1.15 6.87 -6.93
N PHE A 170 -1.16 5.99 -5.92
CA PHE A 170 -1.85 6.24 -4.65
C PHE A 170 -1.19 7.37 -3.86
N MET A 171 0.16 7.45 -3.88
CA MET A 171 0.89 8.58 -3.30
C MET A 171 0.55 9.88 -4.04
N VAL A 172 0.60 9.86 -5.37
CA VAL A 172 0.28 11.01 -6.21
C VAL A 172 -1.14 11.51 -5.92
N MET A 173 -2.15 10.63 -5.90
CA MET A 173 -3.54 11.00 -5.63
C MET A 173 -3.72 11.61 -4.24
N SER A 174 -3.07 11.04 -3.22
CA SER A 174 -3.17 11.54 -1.85
C SER A 174 -2.55 12.93 -1.69
N VAL A 175 -1.37 13.14 -2.27
CA VAL A 175 -0.68 14.45 -2.26
C VAL A 175 -1.42 15.45 -3.15
N TRP A 176 -1.94 15.01 -4.30
CA TRP A 176 -2.73 15.83 -5.21
C TRP A 176 -3.97 16.42 -4.53
N ALA A 177 -4.70 15.60 -3.77
CA ALA A 177 -5.89 16.05 -3.06
C ALA A 177 -5.59 17.17 -2.04
N THR A 178 -4.42 17.17 -1.42
CA THR A 178 -3.97 18.24 -0.53
C THR A 178 -3.47 19.47 -1.31
N MET A 179 -2.75 19.25 -2.41
CA MET A 179 -2.28 20.36 -3.25
C MET A 179 -3.41 21.19 -3.87
N GLN A 180 -4.55 20.57 -4.19
CA GLN A 180 -5.71 21.30 -4.71
C GLN A 180 -6.34 22.26 -3.69
N LYS A 181 -6.07 22.08 -2.40
CA LYS A 181 -6.57 22.95 -1.32
C LYS A 181 -5.61 24.11 -1.02
N LEU A 182 -4.41 24.10 -1.60
CA LEU A 182 -3.43 25.16 -1.37
C LEU A 182 -3.83 26.44 -2.11
N ASP A 183 -3.79 27.57 -1.38
CA ASP A 183 -3.95 28.88 -1.99
C ASP A 183 -2.63 29.30 -2.68
N PRO A 184 -2.61 29.49 -4.01
CA PRO A 184 -1.43 29.95 -4.74
C PRO A 184 -0.86 31.28 -4.20
N GLN A 185 -1.68 32.12 -3.57
CA GLN A 185 -1.27 33.42 -3.01
C GLN A 185 -0.22 33.24 -1.90
N VAL A 186 -0.27 32.17 -1.13
CA VAL A 186 0.67 31.90 -0.05
C VAL A 186 2.08 31.64 -0.61
N GLU A 187 2.19 30.95 -1.77
CA GLU A 187 3.48 30.77 -2.46
C GLU A 187 4.01 32.09 -3.02
N TRP A 188 3.14 32.92 -3.59
CA TRP A 188 3.53 34.25 -4.12
C TRP A 188 3.96 35.18 -3.01
N ALA A 189 3.26 35.21 -1.88
CA ALA A 189 3.67 36.01 -0.72
C ALA A 189 5.06 35.61 -0.20
N GLY A 190 5.35 34.30 -0.12
CA GLY A 190 6.68 33.79 0.26
C GLY A 190 7.77 34.26 -0.69
N ARG A 191 7.50 34.33 -1.99
CA ARG A 191 8.46 34.83 -3.00
C ARG A 191 8.63 36.36 -2.91
N SER A 192 7.55 37.10 -2.68
CA SER A 192 7.59 38.54 -2.53
C SER A 192 8.41 39.01 -1.31
N LEU A 193 8.47 38.17 -0.28
CA LEU A 193 9.33 38.36 0.89
C LEU A 193 10.81 37.97 0.64
N GLY A 194 11.20 37.75 -0.60
CA GLY A 194 12.59 37.42 -0.99
C GLY A 194 12.97 35.95 -0.83
N GLY A 195 12.01 35.05 -0.59
CA GLY A 195 12.24 33.62 -0.47
C GLY A 195 12.67 33.00 -1.83
N SER A 196 13.78 32.25 -1.84
CA SER A 196 14.13 31.44 -3.00
C SER A 196 13.07 30.36 -3.26
N PRO A 197 12.92 29.85 -4.51
CA PRO A 197 11.94 28.81 -4.84
C PRO A 197 12.04 27.57 -3.92
N PHE A 198 13.25 27.16 -3.58
CA PHE A 198 13.51 26.05 -2.67
C PHE A 198 13.14 26.38 -1.21
N ALA A 199 13.41 27.61 -0.76
CA ALA A 199 13.04 28.05 0.60
C ALA A 199 11.50 28.12 0.75
N VAL A 200 10.80 28.67 -0.24
CA VAL A 200 9.33 28.71 -0.28
C VAL A 200 8.75 27.29 -0.32
N PHE A 201 9.28 26.41 -1.17
CA PHE A 201 8.87 25.00 -1.20
C PHE A 201 9.02 24.34 0.18
N ARG A 202 10.22 24.42 0.78
CA ARG A 202 10.51 23.73 2.05
C ARG A 202 9.73 24.29 3.24
N ARG A 203 9.53 25.64 3.30
CA ARG A 203 8.94 26.30 4.47
C ARG A 203 7.45 26.56 4.34
N VAL A 204 6.92 26.60 3.13
CA VAL A 204 5.50 26.96 2.85
C VAL A 204 4.76 25.78 2.26
N VAL A 205 5.19 25.25 1.11
CA VAL A 205 4.45 24.22 0.38
C VAL A 205 4.55 22.86 1.09
N LEU A 206 5.77 22.41 1.40
CA LEU A 206 6.02 21.08 1.97
C LEU A 206 5.24 20.82 3.28
N PRO A 207 5.19 21.75 4.26
CA PRO A 207 4.39 21.54 5.47
C PRO A 207 2.90 21.37 5.17
N GLN A 208 2.37 22.13 4.22
CA GLN A 208 0.95 22.11 3.86
C GLN A 208 0.53 20.84 3.11
N ILE A 209 1.43 20.23 2.33
CA ILE A 209 1.15 18.93 1.66
C ILE A 209 1.45 17.72 2.55
N MET A 210 2.09 17.92 3.71
CA MET A 210 2.48 16.84 4.61
C MET A 210 1.33 15.91 5.01
N PRO A 211 0.11 16.39 5.28
CA PRO A 211 -1.03 15.51 5.53
C PRO A 211 -1.31 14.53 4.37
N GLY A 212 -1.19 15.01 3.13
CA GLY A 212 -1.33 14.16 1.94
C GLY A 212 -0.19 13.14 1.81
N VAL A 213 1.04 13.53 2.09
CA VAL A 213 2.20 12.61 2.10
C VAL A 213 2.02 11.53 3.16
N LEU A 214 1.58 11.89 4.36
CA LEU A 214 1.34 10.93 5.44
C LEU A 214 0.19 9.97 5.11
N SER A 215 -0.93 10.48 4.63
CA SER A 215 -2.06 9.64 4.21
C SER A 215 -1.68 8.70 3.07
N GLY A 216 -0.97 9.22 2.05
CA GLY A 216 -0.42 8.42 0.95
C GLY A 216 0.56 7.35 1.43
N SER A 217 1.42 7.70 2.39
CA SER A 217 2.38 6.75 2.98
C SER A 217 1.68 5.60 3.70
N ILE A 218 0.63 5.88 4.46
CA ILE A 218 -0.17 4.87 5.17
C ILE A 218 -0.84 3.94 4.16
N ILE A 219 -1.44 4.48 3.10
CA ILE A 219 -2.10 3.69 2.05
C ILE A 219 -1.08 2.80 1.33
N VAL A 220 0.03 3.37 0.88
CA VAL A 220 1.09 2.64 0.16
C VAL A 220 1.69 1.55 1.04
N PHE A 221 1.97 1.84 2.32
CA PHE A 221 2.49 0.87 3.27
C PHE A 221 1.51 -0.30 3.45
N ALA A 222 0.24 -0.03 3.73
CA ALA A 222 -0.77 -1.06 3.94
C ALA A 222 -0.96 -1.96 2.71
N LEU A 223 -1.03 -1.36 1.51
CA LEU A 223 -1.15 -2.10 0.25
C LEU A 223 0.10 -2.93 -0.07
N SER A 224 1.28 -2.38 0.22
CA SER A 224 2.56 -3.06 0.00
C SER A 224 2.77 -4.22 0.97
N ALA A 225 2.44 -4.05 2.26
CA ALA A 225 2.54 -5.10 3.27
C ALA A 225 1.60 -6.28 3.02
N SER A 226 0.44 -6.03 2.40
CA SER A 226 -0.53 -7.07 2.03
C SER A 226 -0.39 -7.57 0.59
N ALA A 227 0.61 -7.08 -0.17
CA ALA A 227 0.79 -7.46 -1.55
C ALA A 227 1.13 -8.96 -1.69
N PHE A 228 0.40 -9.64 -2.59
CA PHE A 228 0.58 -11.06 -2.89
C PHE A 228 1.13 -11.29 -4.30
N ALA A 229 0.44 -10.81 -5.33
CA ALA A 229 0.70 -11.20 -6.71
C ALA A 229 2.12 -10.82 -7.20
N THR A 230 2.58 -9.60 -6.91
CA THR A 230 3.90 -9.13 -7.34
C THR A 230 5.04 -9.87 -6.63
N PRO A 231 5.05 -10.06 -5.29
CA PRO A 231 6.04 -10.90 -4.64
C PRO A 231 6.00 -12.36 -5.09
N ALA A 232 4.82 -12.94 -5.33
CA ALA A 232 4.69 -14.32 -5.78
C ALA A 232 5.32 -14.54 -7.17
N LEU A 233 5.07 -13.63 -8.12
CA LEU A 233 5.52 -13.75 -9.51
C LEU A 233 6.98 -13.29 -9.70
N ILE A 234 7.36 -12.11 -9.17
CA ILE A 234 8.69 -11.53 -9.34
C ILE A 234 9.68 -12.06 -8.30
N GLY A 235 9.24 -12.24 -7.04
CA GLY A 235 10.10 -12.75 -5.96
C GLY A 235 10.30 -14.26 -6.01
N GLY A 236 9.35 -14.99 -6.60
CA GLY A 236 9.38 -16.44 -6.72
C GLY A 236 9.35 -17.15 -5.37
N ARG A 237 9.67 -18.47 -5.40
CA ARG A 237 9.57 -19.35 -4.22
C ARG A 237 10.58 -19.03 -3.10
N ARG A 238 11.70 -18.38 -3.42
CA ARG A 238 12.77 -18.08 -2.45
C ARG A 238 12.54 -16.80 -1.65
N LEU A 239 11.79 -15.86 -2.22
CA LEU A 239 11.54 -14.57 -1.59
C LEU A 239 10.10 -14.51 -1.08
N LYS A 240 9.84 -15.22 0.00
CA LYS A 240 8.53 -15.23 0.63
C LYS A 240 8.29 -13.96 1.45
N VAL A 241 7.09 -13.43 1.32
CA VAL A 241 6.47 -12.40 2.18
C VAL A 241 5.30 -13.02 2.93
N VAL A 242 4.76 -12.36 3.94
CA VAL A 242 3.71 -12.94 4.80
C VAL A 242 2.49 -13.40 3.99
N ALA A 243 2.03 -12.61 3.02
CA ALA A 243 0.90 -12.98 2.17
C ALA A 243 1.16 -14.26 1.34
N THR A 244 2.39 -14.42 0.81
CA THR A 244 2.75 -15.64 0.07
C THR A 244 2.98 -16.84 0.99
N ALA A 245 3.46 -16.63 2.22
CA ALA A 245 3.58 -17.69 3.21
C ALA A 245 2.20 -18.20 3.64
N ALA A 246 1.25 -17.30 3.94
CA ALA A 246 -0.12 -17.69 4.22
C ALA A 246 -0.75 -18.50 3.07
N TYR A 247 -0.55 -18.06 1.82
CA TYR A 247 -1.03 -18.76 0.64
C TYR A 247 -0.44 -20.18 0.52
N ASP A 248 0.86 -20.33 0.79
CA ASP A 248 1.53 -21.64 0.73
C ASP A 248 0.98 -22.60 1.80
N GLU A 249 0.65 -22.10 3.00
CA GLU A 249 0.01 -22.93 4.03
C GLU A 249 -1.41 -23.32 3.65
N PHE A 250 -2.19 -22.42 3.00
CA PHE A 250 -3.54 -22.74 2.55
C PHE A 250 -3.57 -23.76 1.41
N LEU A 251 -2.72 -23.62 0.40
CA LEU A 251 -2.81 -24.39 -0.84
C LEU A 251 -1.65 -25.34 -1.08
N GLY A 252 -0.50 -25.12 -0.42
CA GLY A 252 0.70 -25.97 -0.54
C GLY A 252 0.70 -27.09 0.49
N THR A 253 0.60 -26.76 1.76
CA THR A 253 0.61 -27.74 2.87
C THR A 253 -0.80 -28.19 3.27
N LEU A 254 -1.85 -27.46 2.82
CA LEU A 254 -3.24 -27.63 3.22
C LEU A 254 -3.48 -27.44 4.74
N ASN A 255 -2.52 -26.85 5.44
CA ASN A 255 -2.65 -26.45 6.85
C ASN A 255 -3.41 -25.12 6.96
N TRP A 256 -4.71 -25.18 6.72
CA TRP A 256 -5.58 -24.00 6.72
C TRP A 256 -5.57 -23.22 8.04
N PRO A 257 -5.56 -23.85 9.23
CA PRO A 257 -5.48 -23.13 10.50
C PRO A 257 -4.19 -22.30 10.65
N LEU A 258 -3.04 -22.84 10.25
CA LEU A 258 -1.77 -22.11 10.28
C LEU A 258 -1.76 -20.96 9.27
N GLY A 259 -2.21 -21.20 8.03
CA GLY A 259 -2.38 -20.14 7.03
C GLY A 259 -3.30 -19.01 7.51
N ALA A 260 -4.41 -19.37 8.18
CA ALA A 260 -5.33 -18.40 8.76
C ALA A 260 -4.70 -17.59 9.90
N SER A 261 -3.90 -18.21 10.79
CA SER A 261 -3.21 -17.50 11.86
C SER A 261 -2.15 -16.54 11.34
N ILE A 262 -1.40 -16.90 10.29
CA ILE A 262 -0.46 -16.01 9.59
C ILE A 262 -1.19 -14.79 9.02
N ALA A 263 -2.33 -15.01 8.35
CA ALA A 263 -3.14 -13.93 7.78
C ALA A 263 -3.72 -12.99 8.85
N VAL A 264 -4.20 -13.53 9.97
CA VAL A 264 -4.71 -12.76 11.10
C VAL A 264 -3.60 -11.93 11.74
N LEU A 265 -2.40 -12.51 11.96
CA LEU A 265 -1.26 -11.77 12.49
C LEU A 265 -0.80 -10.66 11.55
N LEU A 266 -0.81 -10.89 10.23
CA LEU A 266 -0.53 -9.84 9.24
C LEU A 266 -1.55 -8.71 9.33
N LEU A 267 -2.83 -9.03 9.44
CA LEU A 267 -3.90 -8.05 9.61
C LEU A 267 -3.69 -7.21 10.87
N ILE A 268 -3.43 -7.86 12.02
CA ILE A 268 -3.19 -7.19 13.30
C ILE A 268 -1.96 -6.28 13.19
N ALA A 269 -0.85 -6.78 12.65
CA ALA A 269 0.38 -6.00 12.45
C ALA A 269 0.14 -4.78 11.57
N ASN A 270 -0.57 -4.96 10.45
CA ASN A 270 -0.89 -3.88 9.51
C ASN A 270 -1.77 -2.81 10.18
N VAL A 271 -2.85 -3.22 10.85
CA VAL A 271 -3.75 -2.31 11.59
C VAL A 271 -2.98 -1.57 12.69
N ALA A 272 -2.15 -2.26 13.47
CA ALA A 272 -1.36 -1.66 14.53
C ALA A 272 -0.38 -0.59 14.00
N ILE A 273 0.32 -0.88 12.90
CA ILE A 273 1.24 0.08 12.25
C ILE A 273 0.47 1.27 11.70
N VAL A 274 -0.61 1.03 10.96
CA VAL A 274 -1.46 2.09 10.39
C VAL A 274 -2.03 3.00 11.48
N MET A 275 -2.61 2.42 12.53
CA MET A 275 -3.15 3.19 13.66
C MET A 275 -2.06 3.95 14.42
N GLY A 276 -0.90 3.32 14.62
CA GLY A 276 0.26 3.97 15.25
C GLY A 276 0.75 5.17 14.46
N CYS A 277 0.94 4.99 13.15
CA CYS A 277 1.37 6.06 12.25
C CYS A 277 0.32 7.18 12.14
N SER A 278 -0.98 6.85 12.04
CA SER A 278 -2.05 7.85 12.00
C SER A 278 -2.09 8.69 13.28
N ARG A 279 -2.05 8.06 14.46
CA ARG A 279 -2.04 8.78 15.74
C ARG A 279 -0.81 9.68 15.94
N LEU A 280 0.36 9.22 15.50
CA LEU A 280 1.59 10.01 15.52
C LEU A 280 1.48 11.22 14.58
N ALA A 281 0.95 11.01 13.37
CA ALA A 281 0.71 12.05 12.39
C ALA A 281 -0.25 13.11 12.91
N GLU A 282 -1.41 12.72 13.45
CA GLU A 282 -2.41 13.63 14.04
C GLU A 282 -1.81 14.46 15.20
N ARG A 283 -1.06 13.83 16.11
CA ARG A 283 -0.44 14.55 17.23
C ARG A 283 0.58 15.59 16.78
N ARG A 284 1.37 15.28 15.72
CA ARG A 284 2.44 16.18 15.28
C ARG A 284 1.94 17.29 14.37
N PHE A 285 0.85 17.07 13.65
CA PHE A 285 0.31 18.01 12.66
C PHE A 285 -1.09 18.53 13.01
N ARG A 286 -1.53 18.40 14.27
CA ARG A 286 -2.85 18.83 14.73
C ARG A 286 -3.18 20.27 14.35
N HIS A 287 -2.18 21.18 14.43
CA HIS A 287 -2.29 22.59 14.04
C HIS A 287 -2.45 22.85 12.52
N ILE A 288 -2.37 21.81 11.70
CA ILE A 288 -2.58 21.89 10.24
C ILE A 288 -3.94 21.27 9.86
N PHE A 289 -4.52 20.45 10.76
CA PHE A 289 -5.81 19.79 10.55
C PHE A 289 -6.98 20.58 11.14
N ASP A 290 -6.75 21.47 12.10
CA ASP A 290 -7.70 22.46 12.63
C ASP A 290 -7.62 23.75 11.80
#